data_d5d7ee8f8d1d2a610b9e003a749e07f9
#
_entry.id   d5d7ee8f8d1d2a610b9e003a749e07f9
#
_cell.length_a   1.000
_cell.length_b   1.000
_cell.length_c   1.000
_cell.angle_alpha   90.00
_cell.angle_beta   90.00
_cell.angle_gamma   90.00
#
_symmetry.space_group_name_H-M   'P 1'
#
loop_
_entity.id
_entity.type
_entity.pdbx_description
1 polymer ?
#
loop_
_entity_poly.entity_id
_entity_poly.type
_entity_poly.pdbx_seq_one_letter_code
_entity_poly.pdbx_strand_id
1 'polypeptide(L)'
;TFQAGFPMEHPTGDGLAVLRALRVLRAFRLISMVPKMRVVVQAFLKAIPGMSSIMLLMILVFYVFGVMATNFFGQDFPDWFGDVGASLYSLFQIMTLESWSMGIVRPVMETHPYAWAFFIPFILVTTFAVLNLFIAVVVNSMQEVHEAEEHGHEERIEILTELKALREELAALRKERGR
;
A
#
# COMPACT_ATOMS: atom_id res chain seq x y z
N THR A 1 43.36 -38.99 -15.14
CA THR A 1 42.70 -37.97 -15.99
C THR A 1 41.22 -37.89 -15.59
N PHE A 2 40.93 -36.97 -14.68
CA PHE A 2 39.56 -36.71 -14.17
C PHE A 2 39.14 -35.38 -14.76
N GLN A 3 38.29 -35.42 -15.75
CA GLN A 3 37.73 -34.24 -16.41
C GLN A 3 36.37 -33.95 -15.77
N ALA A 4 36.37 -33.04 -14.78
CA ALA A 4 35.18 -32.52 -14.18
C ALA A 4 34.58 -31.48 -15.16
N GLY A 5 33.54 -31.88 -15.89
CA GLY A 5 32.70 -30.98 -16.69
C GLY A 5 31.81 -30.18 -15.76
N PHE A 6 32.11 -28.91 -15.58
CA PHE A 6 31.14 -27.94 -15.02
C PHE A 6 29.99 -27.74 -16.01
N PRO A 7 28.73 -27.90 -15.62
CA PRO A 7 27.62 -27.52 -16.46
C PRO A 7 27.62 -26.00 -16.57
N MET A 8 27.90 -25.49 -17.75
CA MET A 8 27.65 -24.10 -18.11
C MET A 8 26.12 -23.91 -18.19
N GLU A 9 25.49 -23.51 -17.10
CA GLU A 9 24.13 -23.01 -17.14
C GLU A 9 24.12 -21.71 -17.95
N HIS A 10 23.52 -21.75 -19.11
CA HIS A 10 23.32 -20.59 -19.96
C HIS A 10 22.22 -19.69 -19.38
N PRO A 11 22.52 -18.46 -18.93
CA PRO A 11 21.55 -17.56 -18.29
C PRO A 11 20.54 -16.92 -19.28
N THR A 12 20.50 -17.39 -20.55
CA THR A 12 19.63 -16.82 -21.58
C THR A 12 18.18 -17.33 -21.55
N GLY A 13 17.89 -18.42 -20.82
CA GLY A 13 16.54 -18.99 -20.73
C GLY A 13 15.62 -18.21 -19.81
N ASP A 14 16.14 -17.71 -18.69
CA ASP A 14 15.34 -17.04 -17.64
C ASP A 14 14.84 -15.66 -18.08
N GLY A 15 15.62 -14.90 -18.83
CA GLY A 15 15.21 -13.60 -19.35
C GLY A 15 14.00 -13.68 -20.30
N LEU A 16 13.99 -14.71 -21.15
CA LEU A 16 12.86 -14.94 -22.08
C LEU A 16 11.61 -15.46 -21.34
N ALA A 17 11.78 -16.24 -20.29
CA ALA A 17 10.69 -16.68 -19.44
C ALA A 17 10.04 -15.51 -18.69
N VAL A 18 10.86 -14.59 -18.14
CA VAL A 18 10.39 -13.34 -17.50
C VAL A 18 9.65 -12.45 -18.51
N LEU A 19 10.19 -12.23 -19.70
CA LEU A 19 9.53 -11.46 -20.76
C LEU A 19 8.21 -12.09 -21.21
N ARG A 20 8.13 -13.43 -21.19
CA ARG A 20 6.91 -14.17 -21.51
C ARG A 20 5.87 -14.02 -20.39
N ALA A 21 6.31 -14.05 -19.12
CA ALA A 21 5.46 -13.78 -17.96
C ALA A 21 4.93 -12.33 -17.95
N LEU A 22 5.72 -11.34 -18.37
CA LEU A 22 5.28 -9.96 -18.50
C LEU A 22 4.12 -9.76 -19.50
N ARG A 23 3.81 -10.75 -20.36
CA ARG A 23 2.60 -10.69 -21.20
C ARG A 23 1.31 -10.67 -20.39
N VAL A 24 1.34 -11.21 -19.14
CA VAL A 24 0.20 -11.15 -18.21
C VAL A 24 -0.14 -9.70 -17.86
N LEU A 25 0.86 -8.79 -17.89
CA LEU A 25 0.61 -7.36 -17.68
C LEU A 25 -0.32 -6.73 -18.73
N ARG A 26 -0.54 -7.41 -19.88
CA ARG A 26 -1.58 -6.98 -20.84
C ARG A 26 -2.98 -6.99 -20.23
N ALA A 27 -3.21 -7.80 -19.19
CA ALA A 27 -4.48 -7.81 -18.46
C ALA A 27 -4.76 -6.45 -17.79
N PHE A 28 -3.73 -5.69 -17.41
CA PHE A 28 -3.91 -4.32 -16.90
C PHE A 28 -4.52 -3.35 -17.93
N ARG A 29 -4.53 -3.71 -19.22
CA ARG A 29 -5.28 -2.99 -20.24
C ARG A 29 -6.78 -2.97 -19.96
N LEU A 30 -7.31 -3.98 -19.25
CA LEU A 30 -8.71 -4.03 -18.84
C LEU A 30 -9.05 -2.86 -17.89
N ILE A 31 -8.11 -2.44 -17.03
CA ILE A 31 -8.29 -1.30 -16.12
C ILE A 31 -8.54 -0.01 -16.94
N SER A 32 -7.82 0.16 -18.06
CA SER A 32 -7.98 1.32 -18.93
C SER A 32 -9.25 1.27 -19.79
N MET A 33 -9.81 0.08 -20.02
CA MET A 33 -11.01 -0.11 -20.85
C MET A 33 -12.31 0.06 -20.06
N VAL A 34 -12.28 -0.12 -18.73
CA VAL A 34 -13.46 0.01 -17.87
C VAL A 34 -13.37 1.35 -17.12
N PRO A 35 -14.23 2.35 -17.44
CA PRO A 35 -14.15 3.68 -16.83
C PRO A 35 -14.24 3.65 -15.29
N LYS A 36 -15.11 2.80 -14.73
CA LYS A 36 -15.27 2.64 -13.27
C LYS A 36 -13.98 2.13 -12.60
N MET A 37 -13.26 1.20 -13.23
CA MET A 37 -11.98 0.69 -12.70
C MET A 37 -10.90 1.77 -12.69
N ARG A 38 -10.89 2.64 -13.70
CA ARG A 38 -9.96 3.77 -13.77
C ARG A 38 -10.14 4.73 -12.58
N VAL A 39 -11.39 5.05 -12.24
CA VAL A 39 -11.70 5.93 -11.10
C VAL A 39 -11.22 5.30 -9.78
N VAL A 40 -11.46 4.01 -9.56
CA VAL A 40 -11.01 3.29 -8.36
C VAL A 40 -9.49 3.29 -8.26
N VAL A 41 -8.79 2.98 -9.35
CA VAL A 41 -7.31 2.98 -9.37
C VAL A 41 -6.75 4.38 -9.14
N GLN A 42 -7.35 5.40 -9.74
CA GLN A 42 -6.93 6.80 -9.52
C GLN A 42 -7.14 7.25 -8.08
N ALA A 43 -8.27 6.90 -7.46
CA ALA A 43 -8.52 7.18 -6.04
C ALA A 43 -7.48 6.48 -5.15
N PHE A 44 -7.18 5.21 -5.43
CA PHE A 44 -6.14 4.46 -4.71
C PHE A 44 -4.76 5.13 -4.83
N LEU A 45 -4.35 5.50 -6.05
CA LEU A 45 -3.05 6.15 -6.28
C LEU A 45 -2.98 7.54 -5.62
N LYS A 46 -4.07 8.29 -5.57
CA LYS A 46 -4.14 9.58 -4.86
C LYS A 46 -4.01 9.45 -3.35
N ALA A 47 -4.45 8.33 -2.77
CA ALA A 47 -4.34 8.08 -1.34
C ALA A 47 -2.88 7.78 -0.89
N ILE A 48 -2.02 7.25 -1.78
CA ILE A 48 -0.63 6.87 -1.46
C ILE A 48 0.19 8.01 -0.82
N PRO A 49 0.20 9.25 -1.34
CA PRO A 49 0.99 10.33 -0.76
C PRO A 49 0.66 10.62 0.71
N GLY A 50 -0.63 10.57 1.07
CA GLY A 50 -1.07 10.77 2.46
C GLY A 50 -0.59 9.68 3.43
N MET A 51 -0.26 8.49 2.91
CA MET A 51 0.19 7.34 3.71
C MET A 51 1.71 7.18 3.72
N SER A 52 2.44 7.98 2.96
CA SER A 52 3.89 7.82 2.74
C SER A 52 4.72 7.82 4.03
N SER A 53 4.36 8.65 5.01
CA SER A 53 5.06 8.73 6.30
C SER A 53 4.94 7.44 7.10
N ILE A 54 3.75 6.83 7.13
CA ILE A 54 3.52 5.57 7.85
C ILE A 54 4.23 4.42 7.12
N MET A 55 4.20 4.42 5.78
CA MET A 55 4.92 3.42 4.99
C MET A 55 6.43 3.51 5.21
N LEU A 56 6.99 4.72 5.25
CA LEU A 56 8.42 4.92 5.53
C LEU A 56 8.78 4.41 6.94
N LEU A 57 7.95 4.72 7.94
CA LEU A 57 8.14 4.19 9.29
C LEU A 57 8.09 2.66 9.31
N MET A 58 7.15 2.03 8.60
CA MET A 58 7.06 0.58 8.49
C MET A 58 8.31 -0.03 7.86
N ILE A 59 8.81 0.54 6.77
CA ILE A 59 10.06 0.10 6.14
C ILE A 59 11.22 0.16 7.12
N LEU A 60 11.33 1.25 7.89
CA LEU A 60 12.37 1.41 8.91
C LEU A 60 12.25 0.34 10.01
N VAL A 61 11.03 0.12 10.53
CA VAL A 61 10.77 -0.92 11.54
C VAL A 61 11.15 -2.29 11.00
N PHE A 62 10.70 -2.65 9.80
CA PHE A 62 11.05 -3.91 9.16
C PHE A 62 12.55 -4.09 8.96
N TYR A 63 13.25 -3.05 8.52
CA TYR A 63 14.68 -3.09 8.34
C TYR A 63 15.42 -3.34 9.66
N VAL A 64 15.09 -2.56 10.70
CA VAL A 64 15.72 -2.69 12.02
C VAL A 64 15.47 -4.08 12.62
N PHE A 65 14.21 -4.52 12.64
CA PHE A 65 13.87 -5.84 13.16
C PHE A 65 14.40 -6.97 12.27
N GLY A 66 14.48 -6.78 10.95
CA GLY A 66 15.08 -7.74 10.02
C GLY A 66 16.56 -7.97 10.30
N VAL A 67 17.32 -6.90 10.45
CA VAL A 67 18.75 -6.98 10.81
C VAL A 67 18.92 -7.62 12.20
N MET A 68 18.09 -7.25 13.18
CA MET A 68 18.15 -7.87 14.51
C MET A 68 17.81 -9.37 14.46
N ALA A 69 16.78 -9.76 13.72
CA ALA A 69 16.38 -11.16 13.57
C ALA A 69 17.49 -12.00 12.94
N THR A 70 18.13 -11.49 11.89
CA THR A 70 19.27 -12.15 11.26
C THR A 70 20.41 -12.36 12.24
N ASN A 71 20.72 -11.34 13.06
CA ASN A 71 21.82 -11.45 14.03
C ASN A 71 21.49 -12.37 15.21
N PHE A 72 20.24 -12.41 15.68
CA PHE A 72 19.87 -13.19 16.86
C PHE A 72 19.55 -14.65 16.53
N PHE A 73 18.93 -14.91 15.39
CA PHE A 73 18.36 -16.21 15.08
C PHE A 73 18.93 -16.85 13.81
N GLY A 74 19.71 -16.09 13.00
CA GLY A 74 20.17 -16.54 11.70
C GLY A 74 21.05 -17.78 11.71
N GLN A 75 21.84 -18.00 12.77
CA GLN A 75 22.71 -19.17 12.88
C GLN A 75 21.92 -20.46 13.14
N ASP A 76 20.90 -20.39 14.02
CA ASP A 76 20.13 -21.56 14.43
C ASP A 76 18.94 -21.84 13.50
N PHE A 77 18.43 -20.78 12.82
CA PHE A 77 17.28 -20.85 11.92
C PHE A 77 17.58 -20.20 10.56
N PRO A 78 18.55 -20.74 9.79
CA PRO A 78 18.99 -20.12 8.52
C PRO A 78 17.87 -20.04 7.47
N ASP A 79 16.91 -20.96 7.47
CA ASP A 79 15.79 -20.94 6.52
C ASP A 79 14.86 -19.74 6.70
N TRP A 80 14.75 -19.22 7.93
CA TRP A 80 13.86 -18.09 8.26
C TRP A 80 14.61 -16.78 8.46
N PHE A 81 15.85 -16.83 8.97
CA PHE A 81 16.60 -15.66 9.42
C PHE A 81 18.07 -15.65 8.95
N GLY A 82 18.48 -16.54 8.02
CA GLY A 82 19.86 -16.69 7.58
C GLY A 82 20.45 -15.46 6.91
N ASP A 83 19.61 -14.64 6.29
CA ASP A 83 19.95 -13.33 5.75
C ASP A 83 18.83 -12.32 5.99
N VAL A 84 19.11 -11.04 5.67
CA VAL A 84 18.14 -9.96 5.87
C VAL A 84 16.87 -10.17 5.02
N GLY A 85 17.00 -10.71 3.79
CA GLY A 85 15.86 -10.97 2.91
C GLY A 85 14.93 -12.04 3.47
N ALA A 86 15.48 -13.17 3.92
CA ALA A 86 14.75 -14.25 4.59
C ALA A 86 14.07 -13.73 5.87
N SER A 87 14.80 -12.92 6.66
CA SER A 87 14.26 -12.29 7.87
C SER A 87 13.10 -11.36 7.58
N LEU A 88 13.19 -10.52 6.56
CA LEU A 88 12.10 -9.63 6.14
C LEU A 88 10.87 -10.41 5.70
N TYR A 89 11.05 -11.51 4.97
CA TYR A 89 9.94 -12.38 4.56
C TYR A 89 9.26 -13.03 5.77
N SER A 90 10.05 -13.59 6.68
CA SER A 90 9.54 -14.21 7.92
C SER A 90 8.83 -13.20 8.82
N LEU A 91 9.36 -11.99 8.94
CA LEU A 91 8.71 -10.89 9.67
C LEU A 91 7.42 -10.43 8.98
N PHE A 92 7.37 -10.43 7.65
CA PHE A 92 6.14 -10.14 6.92
C PHE A 92 5.06 -11.18 7.21
N GLN A 93 5.40 -12.47 7.22
CA GLN A 93 4.50 -13.56 7.61
C GLN A 93 4.01 -13.37 9.06
N ILE A 94 4.90 -13.04 9.99
CA ILE A 94 4.55 -12.78 11.40
C ILE A 94 3.61 -11.58 11.52
N MET A 95 3.85 -10.49 10.77
CA MET A 95 2.99 -9.30 10.75
C MET A 95 1.56 -9.64 10.28
N THR A 96 1.42 -10.51 9.30
CA THR A 96 0.10 -10.97 8.83
C THR A 96 -0.58 -11.95 9.79
N LEU A 97 0.08 -12.30 10.90
CA LEU A 97 -0.36 -13.29 11.90
C LEU A 97 -0.55 -14.71 11.33
N GLU A 98 -0.01 -14.97 10.14
CA GLU A 98 -0.08 -16.27 9.50
C GLU A 98 0.92 -17.23 10.18
N SER A 99 0.41 -18.24 10.87
CA SER A 99 1.17 -19.28 11.58
C SER A 99 2.31 -18.76 12.49
N TRP A 100 2.26 -17.49 12.90
CA TRP A 100 3.36 -16.81 13.59
C TRP A 100 3.80 -17.53 14.86
N SER A 101 2.84 -18.00 15.68
CA SER A 101 3.15 -18.59 16.97
C SER A 101 3.66 -20.02 16.82
N MET A 102 2.88 -20.88 16.16
CA MET A 102 3.20 -22.32 16.06
C MET A 102 4.24 -22.61 14.98
N GLY A 103 4.24 -21.82 13.89
CA GLY A 103 5.11 -22.06 12.75
C GLY A 103 6.52 -21.48 12.92
N ILE A 104 6.66 -20.37 13.66
CA ILE A 104 7.95 -19.68 13.76
C ILE A 104 8.34 -19.44 15.22
N VAL A 105 7.53 -18.71 16.01
CA VAL A 105 7.99 -18.21 17.30
C VAL A 105 8.23 -19.33 18.32
N ARG A 106 7.34 -20.33 18.40
CA ARG A 106 7.52 -21.44 19.33
C ARG A 106 8.73 -22.33 19.00
N PRO A 107 8.96 -22.74 17.72
CA PRO A 107 10.21 -23.40 17.35
C PRO A 107 11.46 -22.59 17.72
N VAL A 108 11.45 -21.27 17.49
CA VAL A 108 12.57 -20.41 17.88
C VAL A 108 12.74 -20.38 19.40
N MET A 109 11.66 -20.39 20.17
CA MET A 109 11.71 -20.40 21.65
C MET A 109 12.27 -21.71 22.23
N GLU A 110 12.26 -22.81 21.51
CA GLU A 110 12.90 -24.06 21.96
C GLU A 110 14.42 -23.87 22.16
N THR A 111 15.05 -23.07 21.31
CA THR A 111 16.49 -22.75 21.39
C THR A 111 16.74 -21.41 22.09
N HIS A 112 15.87 -20.43 21.86
CA HIS A 112 15.94 -19.08 22.43
C HIS A 112 14.71 -18.77 23.30
N PRO A 113 14.67 -19.15 24.57
CA PRO A 113 13.47 -19.05 25.44
C PRO A 113 12.90 -17.63 25.56
N TYR A 114 13.72 -16.61 25.38
CA TYR A 114 13.33 -15.19 25.45
C TYR A 114 12.97 -14.57 24.09
N ALA A 115 12.88 -15.34 23.01
CA ALA A 115 12.55 -14.82 21.68
C ALA A 115 11.19 -14.12 21.63
N TRP A 116 10.24 -14.48 22.51
CA TRP A 116 8.96 -13.78 22.63
C TRP A 116 9.13 -12.27 22.91
N ALA A 117 10.19 -11.88 23.63
CA ALA A 117 10.47 -10.48 23.94
C ALA A 117 10.90 -9.66 22.69
N PHE A 118 11.31 -10.33 21.63
CA PHE A 118 11.57 -9.74 20.32
C PHE A 118 10.29 -9.72 19.44
N PHE A 119 9.59 -10.85 19.35
CA PHE A 119 8.46 -10.98 18.42
C PHE A 119 7.19 -10.24 18.88
N ILE A 120 6.88 -10.22 20.19
CA ILE A 120 5.69 -9.52 20.67
C ILE A 120 5.76 -8.01 20.45
N PRO A 121 6.83 -7.28 20.80
CA PRO A 121 6.96 -5.88 20.46
C PRO A 121 6.87 -5.61 18.96
N PHE A 122 7.47 -6.46 18.11
CA PHE A 122 7.34 -6.34 16.67
C PHE A 122 5.88 -6.42 16.22
N ILE A 123 5.14 -7.42 16.68
CA ILE A 123 3.71 -7.59 16.35
C ILE A 123 2.90 -6.38 16.82
N LEU A 124 3.12 -5.90 18.04
CA LEU A 124 2.40 -4.75 18.59
C LEU A 124 2.66 -3.49 17.76
N VAL A 125 3.91 -3.20 17.44
CA VAL A 125 4.28 -2.01 16.65
C VAL A 125 3.71 -2.09 15.24
N THR A 126 3.83 -3.23 14.57
CA THR A 126 3.34 -3.40 13.19
C THR A 126 1.81 -3.40 13.13
N THR A 127 1.13 -4.05 14.07
CA THR A 127 -0.34 -4.04 14.16
C THR A 127 -0.86 -2.62 14.40
N PHE A 128 -0.23 -1.87 15.30
CA PHE A 128 -0.61 -0.49 15.56
C PHE A 128 -0.37 0.41 14.33
N ALA A 129 0.75 0.21 13.61
CA ALA A 129 1.03 0.95 12.39
C ALA A 129 0.02 0.64 11.28
N VAL A 130 -0.37 -0.64 11.10
CA VAL A 130 -1.40 -1.04 10.14
C VAL A 130 -2.78 -0.46 10.49
N LEU A 131 -3.16 -0.45 11.78
CA LEU A 131 -4.40 0.18 12.23
C LEU A 131 -4.39 1.69 11.93
N ASN A 132 -3.29 2.39 12.21
CA ASN A 132 -3.15 3.81 11.92
C ASN A 132 -3.22 4.09 10.40
N LEU A 133 -2.65 3.21 9.59
CA LEU A 133 -2.75 3.28 8.14
C LEU A 133 -4.21 3.15 7.68
N PHE A 134 -4.95 2.20 8.25
CA PHE A 134 -6.37 2.02 7.95
C PHE A 134 -7.21 3.25 8.33
N ILE A 135 -6.98 3.80 9.53
CA ILE A 135 -7.66 5.02 10.00
C ILE A 135 -7.35 6.20 9.06
N ALA A 136 -6.08 6.37 8.66
CA ALA A 136 -5.69 7.43 7.75
C ALA A 136 -6.40 7.33 6.39
N VAL A 137 -6.55 6.12 5.84
CA VAL A 137 -7.29 5.89 4.59
C VAL A 137 -8.76 6.29 4.75
N VAL A 138 -9.40 5.87 5.84
CA VAL A 138 -10.81 6.19 6.10
C VAL A 138 -11.01 7.69 6.26
N VAL A 139 -10.16 8.36 7.05
CA VAL A 139 -10.24 9.81 7.27
C VAL A 139 -10.03 10.58 5.98
N ASN A 140 -9.02 10.24 5.18
CA ASN A 140 -8.78 10.88 3.89
C ASN A 140 -9.97 10.71 2.93
N SER A 141 -10.58 9.53 2.89
CA SER A 141 -11.75 9.27 2.07
C SER A 141 -12.95 10.11 2.50
N MET A 142 -13.12 10.35 3.80
CA MET A 142 -14.20 11.22 4.32
C MET A 142 -13.95 12.69 3.99
N GLN A 143 -12.69 13.14 4.05
CA GLN A 143 -12.31 14.51 3.70
C GLN A 143 -12.57 14.81 2.21
N GLU A 144 -12.23 13.90 1.31
CA GLU A 144 -12.52 14.05 -0.12
C GLU A 144 -14.04 14.20 -0.40
N VAL A 145 -14.88 13.47 0.34
CA VAL A 145 -16.35 13.60 0.21
C VAL A 145 -16.82 14.97 0.70
N HIS A 146 -16.31 15.45 1.84
CA HIS A 146 -16.68 16.77 2.36
C HIS A 146 -16.24 17.91 1.45
N GLU A 147 -15.01 17.87 0.94
CA GLU A 147 -14.50 18.87 -0.01
C GLU A 147 -15.36 18.91 -1.29
N ALA A 148 -15.76 17.74 -1.80
CA ALA A 148 -16.64 17.67 -2.98
C ALA A 148 -18.05 18.25 -2.70
N GLU A 149 -18.59 18.05 -1.50
CA GLU A 149 -19.88 18.61 -1.08
C GLU A 149 -19.80 20.14 -0.90
N GLU A 150 -18.72 20.65 -0.29
CA GLU A 150 -18.50 22.09 -0.12
C GLU A 150 -18.38 22.82 -1.46
N HIS A 151 -17.53 22.30 -2.38
CA HIS A 151 -17.41 22.87 -3.72
C HIS A 151 -18.74 22.85 -4.49
N GLY A 152 -19.49 21.76 -4.43
CA GLY A 152 -20.82 21.70 -5.06
C GLY A 152 -21.83 22.67 -4.42
N HIS A 153 -21.66 23.02 -3.16
CA HIS A 153 -22.50 24.01 -2.49
C HIS A 153 -22.12 25.43 -2.91
N GLU A 154 -20.85 25.76 -3.00
CA GLU A 154 -20.33 27.05 -3.46
C GLU A 154 -20.74 27.33 -4.91
N GLU A 155 -20.54 26.40 -5.83
CA GLU A 155 -20.97 26.50 -7.23
C GLU A 155 -22.49 26.75 -7.34
N ARG A 156 -23.27 26.06 -6.51
CA ARG A 156 -24.74 26.24 -6.49
C ARG A 156 -25.15 27.65 -6.02
N ILE A 157 -24.44 28.21 -5.02
CA ILE A 157 -24.69 29.57 -4.54
C ILE A 157 -24.33 30.57 -5.63
N GLU A 158 -23.21 30.41 -6.30
CA GLU A 158 -22.75 31.26 -7.39
C GLU A 158 -23.78 31.27 -8.54
N ILE A 159 -24.22 30.11 -9.02
CA ILE A 159 -25.24 29.97 -10.06
C ILE A 159 -26.57 30.63 -9.64
N LEU A 160 -27.00 30.47 -8.40
CA LEU A 160 -28.21 31.08 -7.89
C LEU A 160 -28.11 32.59 -7.83
N THR A 161 -26.95 33.13 -7.54
CA THR A 161 -26.68 34.57 -7.50
C THR A 161 -26.72 35.18 -8.89
N GLU A 162 -26.06 34.52 -9.87
CA GLU A 162 -26.11 34.93 -11.28
C GLU A 162 -27.53 34.86 -11.85
N LEU A 163 -28.27 33.79 -11.53
CA LEU A 163 -29.68 33.67 -11.97
C LEU A 163 -30.59 34.79 -11.40
N LYS A 164 -30.34 35.24 -10.16
CA LYS A 164 -31.07 36.37 -9.57
C LYS A 164 -30.72 37.66 -10.30
N ALA A 165 -29.46 37.93 -10.55
CA ALA A 165 -29.00 39.12 -11.29
C ALA A 165 -29.61 39.16 -12.68
N LEU A 166 -29.57 38.07 -13.44
CA LEU A 166 -30.18 37.96 -14.76
C LEU A 166 -31.72 38.18 -14.73
N ARG A 167 -32.40 37.68 -13.70
CA ARG A 167 -33.84 37.93 -13.53
C ARG A 167 -34.15 39.40 -13.29
N GLU A 168 -33.33 40.08 -12.50
CA GLU A 168 -33.49 41.52 -12.23
C GLU A 168 -33.25 42.35 -13.51
N GLU A 169 -32.23 42.05 -14.30
CA GLU A 169 -31.97 42.67 -15.60
C GLU A 169 -33.14 42.45 -16.56
N LEU A 170 -33.64 41.23 -16.69
CA LEU A 170 -34.79 40.94 -17.54
C LEU A 170 -36.06 41.68 -17.08
N ALA A 171 -36.28 41.84 -15.78
CA ALA A 171 -37.40 42.58 -15.23
C ALA A 171 -37.27 44.10 -15.57
N ALA A 172 -36.04 44.65 -15.47
CA ALA A 172 -35.77 46.03 -15.85
C ALA A 172 -36.00 46.30 -17.35
N LEU A 173 -35.49 45.45 -18.22
CA LEU A 173 -35.69 45.56 -19.68
C LEU A 173 -37.15 45.40 -20.10
N ARG A 174 -37.93 44.53 -19.44
CA ARG A 174 -39.36 44.40 -19.69
C ARG A 174 -40.12 45.66 -19.30
N LYS A 175 -39.71 46.35 -18.22
CA LYS A 175 -40.32 47.59 -17.77
C LYS A 175 -40.02 48.76 -18.71
N GLU A 176 -38.83 48.79 -19.30
CA GLU A 176 -38.47 49.78 -20.32
C GLU A 176 -39.21 49.57 -21.65
N ARG A 177 -39.41 48.33 -22.06
CA ARG A 177 -40.10 48.00 -23.33
C ARG A 177 -41.62 48.15 -23.28
N GLY A 178 -42.19 48.22 -22.07
CA GLY A 178 -43.61 48.37 -21.86
C GLY A 178 -44.07 49.85 -21.66
N ARG A 179 -43.13 50.81 -21.79
CA ARG A 179 -43.37 52.25 -21.82
C ARG A 179 -43.27 52.79 -23.25
#